data_9b1691c5cc52504751cd980ccb1ae438
#
_entry.id   9b1691c5cc52504751cd980ccb1ae438
#
_cell.length_a   1.000
_cell.length_b   1.000
_cell.length_c   1.000
_cell.angle_alpha   90.00
_cell.angle_beta   90.00
_cell.angle_gamma   90.00
#
_symmetry.space_group_name_H-M   'P 1'
#
loop_
_entity.id
_entity.type
_entity.pdbx_description
1 polymer ?
#
loop_
_entity_poly.entity_id
_entity_poly.type
_entity_poly.pdbx_seq_one_letter_code
_entity_poly.pdbx_strand_id
1 'polypeptide(L)'
;MELLLHLSELSAEPLHAQISRQIRAQILAERIAGDDPLPSIRALAREHRVSVITVQRAYEDLEREGLLRSRLGKGFFVAEIPGGARREMAVRRLEEALGRLVAAAEAEGLARAEIRAVFERLLRAKGSTR
;
A
#
# COMPACT_ATOMS: atom_id res chain seq x y z
N MET A 1 14.97 -5.40 -9.84
CA MET A 1 13.66 -5.02 -9.26
C MET A 1 12.89 -4.19 -10.26
N GLU A 2 11.65 -4.51 -10.46
CA GLU A 2 10.80 -3.74 -11.35
C GLU A 2 9.60 -3.21 -10.56
N LEU A 3 9.57 -1.89 -10.39
CA LEU A 3 8.50 -1.22 -9.68
C LEU A 3 7.41 -0.80 -10.68
N LEU A 4 6.21 -1.37 -10.50
CA LEU A 4 5.09 -1.07 -11.37
C LEU A 4 4.10 -0.15 -10.66
N LEU A 5 3.84 1.01 -11.26
CA LEU A 5 2.88 1.98 -10.73
C LEU A 5 1.88 2.38 -11.80
N HIS A 6 0.62 2.47 -11.39
CA HIS A 6 -0.47 2.94 -12.23
C HIS A 6 -1.17 4.09 -11.51
N LEU A 7 -0.90 5.30 -11.94
CA LEU A 7 -1.40 6.50 -11.28
C LEU A 7 -2.50 7.17 -12.10
N SER A 8 -3.52 7.68 -11.42
CA SER A 8 -4.63 8.37 -12.07
C SER A 8 -4.97 9.66 -11.34
N GLU A 9 -4.95 10.76 -12.07
CA GLU A 9 -5.40 12.05 -11.54
C GLU A 9 -6.92 12.11 -11.39
N LEU A 10 -7.63 11.20 -12.07
CA LEU A 10 -9.08 11.14 -12.01
C LEU A 10 -9.60 10.42 -10.76
N SER A 11 -8.74 9.70 -10.07
CA SER A 11 -9.12 9.02 -8.83
C SER A 11 -9.32 10.02 -7.69
N ALA A 12 -10.25 9.71 -6.79
CA ALA A 12 -10.45 10.49 -5.57
C ALA A 12 -9.27 10.33 -4.59
N GLU A 13 -8.49 9.25 -4.74
CA GLU A 13 -7.32 9.01 -3.90
C GLU A 13 -6.18 9.94 -4.32
N PRO A 14 -5.56 10.70 -3.39
CA PRO A 14 -4.44 11.57 -3.74
C PRO A 14 -3.28 10.79 -4.35
N LEU A 15 -2.54 11.42 -5.26
CA LEU A 15 -1.44 10.77 -5.96
C LEU A 15 -0.38 10.21 -5.01
N HIS A 16 -0.03 10.94 -3.95
CA HIS A 16 0.96 10.41 -3.00
C HIS A 16 0.46 9.13 -2.33
N ALA A 17 -0.84 9.04 -2.05
CA ALA A 17 -1.44 7.84 -1.45
C ALA A 17 -1.47 6.67 -2.44
N GLN A 18 -1.73 6.95 -3.72
CA GLN A 18 -1.67 5.93 -4.76
C GLN A 18 -0.27 5.33 -4.86
N ILE A 19 0.74 6.18 -4.82
CA ILE A 19 2.14 5.75 -4.88
C ILE A 19 2.49 4.90 -3.66
N SER A 20 2.23 5.40 -2.47
CA SER A 20 2.57 4.66 -1.25
C SER A 20 1.80 3.35 -1.14
N ARG A 21 0.52 3.34 -1.51
CA ARG A 21 -0.30 2.13 -1.48
C ARG A 21 0.27 1.04 -2.41
N GLN A 22 0.65 1.43 -3.62
CA GLN A 22 1.13 0.47 -4.61
C GLN A 22 2.53 -0.06 -4.27
N ILE A 23 3.41 0.79 -3.78
CA ILE A 23 4.74 0.35 -3.34
C ILE A 23 4.61 -0.56 -2.12
N ARG A 24 3.77 -0.19 -1.15
CA ARG A 24 3.53 -0.99 0.05
C ARG A 24 3.05 -2.39 -0.33
N ALA A 25 2.08 -2.47 -1.24
CA ALA A 25 1.55 -3.76 -1.67
C ALA A 25 2.65 -4.65 -2.28
N GLN A 26 3.53 -4.08 -3.08
CA GLN A 26 4.60 -4.84 -3.71
C GLN A 26 5.65 -5.32 -2.68
N ILE A 27 5.92 -4.50 -1.68
CA ILE A 27 6.84 -4.88 -0.60
C ILE A 27 6.24 -6.01 0.25
N LEU A 28 5.00 -5.84 0.69
CA LEU A 28 4.35 -6.83 1.57
C LEU A 28 4.06 -8.14 0.86
N ALA A 29 3.80 -8.10 -0.44
CA ALA A 29 3.60 -9.30 -1.25
C ALA A 29 4.92 -9.91 -1.73
N GLU A 30 6.06 -9.36 -1.30
CA GLU A 30 7.39 -9.85 -1.65
C GLU A 30 7.71 -9.82 -3.14
N ARG A 31 7.09 -8.91 -3.87
CA ARG A 31 7.41 -8.70 -5.30
C ARG A 31 8.69 -7.91 -5.48
N ILE A 32 9.03 -7.09 -4.51
CA ILE A 32 10.31 -6.41 -4.43
C ILE A 32 10.96 -6.78 -3.11
N ALA A 33 12.26 -7.00 -3.15
CA ALA A 33 13.00 -7.61 -2.04
C ALA A 33 13.65 -6.56 -1.13
N GLY A 34 13.96 -6.97 0.10
CA GLY A 34 14.74 -6.14 1.02
C GLY A 34 16.07 -5.74 0.40
N ASP A 35 16.49 -4.51 0.67
CA ASP A 35 17.67 -3.85 0.12
C ASP A 35 17.60 -3.51 -1.37
N ASP A 36 16.51 -3.83 -2.07
CA ASP A 36 16.35 -3.38 -3.46
C ASP A 36 16.28 -1.84 -3.49
N PRO A 37 17.01 -1.20 -4.40
CA PRO A 37 16.96 0.26 -4.53
C PRO A 37 15.66 0.69 -5.20
N LEU A 38 15.05 1.75 -4.70
CA LEU A 38 13.93 2.41 -5.34
C LEU A 38 14.46 3.42 -6.35
N PRO A 39 13.68 3.74 -7.40
CA PRO A 39 14.02 4.87 -8.26
C PRO A 39 14.18 6.13 -7.41
N SER A 40 15.06 7.04 -7.81
CA SER A 40 15.19 8.31 -7.11
C SER A 40 13.86 9.07 -7.17
N ILE A 41 13.63 9.95 -6.21
CA ILE A 41 12.42 10.77 -6.18
C ILE A 41 12.25 11.51 -7.50
N ARG A 42 13.33 12.11 -8.01
CA ARG A 42 13.28 12.87 -9.26
C ARG A 42 12.99 11.97 -10.47
N ALA A 43 13.59 10.78 -10.51
CA ALA A 43 13.35 9.85 -11.61
C ALA A 43 11.91 9.38 -11.64
N LEU A 44 11.35 9.02 -10.48
CA LEU A 44 9.97 8.57 -10.41
C LEU A 44 9.00 9.67 -10.75
N ALA A 45 9.25 10.88 -10.24
CA ALA A 45 8.42 12.05 -10.55
C ALA A 45 8.39 12.32 -12.04
N ARG A 46 9.53 12.28 -12.71
CA ARG A 46 9.64 12.52 -14.14
C ARG A 46 8.95 11.42 -14.94
N GLU A 47 9.18 10.17 -14.58
CA GLU A 47 8.60 9.02 -15.28
C GLU A 47 7.08 9.05 -15.26
N HIS A 48 6.49 9.40 -14.13
CA HIS A 48 5.04 9.38 -13.96
C HIS A 48 4.38 10.75 -14.09
N ARG A 49 5.17 11.78 -14.41
CA ARG A 49 4.67 13.16 -14.59
C ARG A 49 3.92 13.68 -13.37
N VAL A 50 4.48 13.44 -12.21
CA VAL A 50 3.97 13.96 -10.94
C VAL A 50 5.02 14.83 -10.28
N SER A 51 4.63 15.62 -9.28
CA SER A 51 5.57 16.52 -8.63
C SER A 51 6.57 15.74 -7.75
N VAL A 52 7.76 16.32 -7.60
CA VAL A 52 8.79 15.80 -6.70
C VAL A 52 8.25 15.68 -5.28
N ILE A 53 7.51 16.71 -4.83
CA ILE A 53 6.93 16.72 -3.48
C ILE A 53 5.96 15.54 -3.28
N THR A 54 5.19 15.21 -4.31
CA THR A 54 4.25 14.07 -4.25
C THR A 54 4.99 12.76 -4.01
N VAL A 55 6.06 12.52 -4.77
CA VAL A 55 6.86 11.30 -4.61
C VAL A 55 7.59 11.30 -3.26
N GLN A 56 8.16 12.44 -2.88
CA GLN A 56 8.84 12.58 -1.61
C GLN A 56 7.92 12.23 -0.44
N ARG A 57 6.70 12.75 -0.46
CA ARG A 57 5.72 12.46 0.58
C ARG A 57 5.41 10.97 0.67
N ALA A 58 5.24 10.32 -0.47
CA ALA A 58 4.97 8.88 -0.51
C ALA A 58 6.13 8.08 0.07
N TYR A 59 7.37 8.42 -0.31
CA TYR A 59 8.55 7.71 0.19
C TYR A 59 8.75 7.94 1.69
N GLU A 60 8.52 9.16 2.16
CA GLU A 60 8.64 9.46 3.59
C GLU A 60 7.59 8.74 4.41
N ASP A 61 6.35 8.63 3.90
CA ASP A 61 5.30 7.87 4.56
C ASP A 61 5.69 6.40 4.71
N LEU A 62 6.23 5.82 3.64
CA LEU A 62 6.68 4.42 3.67
C LEU A 62 7.88 4.22 4.60
N GLU A 63 8.76 5.22 4.68
CA GLU A 63 9.88 5.16 5.62
C GLU A 63 9.38 5.16 7.07
N ARG A 64 8.40 6.01 7.38
CA ARG A 64 7.80 6.04 8.72
C ARG A 64 7.13 4.71 9.08
N GLU A 65 6.61 4.01 8.08
CA GLU A 65 6.00 2.69 8.29
C GLU A 65 7.01 1.56 8.43
N GLY A 66 8.31 1.86 8.23
CA GLY A 66 9.35 0.85 8.30
C GLY A 66 9.51 0.01 7.05
N LEU A 67 8.93 0.45 5.93
CA LEU A 67 8.97 -0.29 4.67
C LEU A 67 10.09 0.17 3.73
N LEU A 68 10.50 1.43 3.84
CA LEU A 68 11.64 1.97 3.13
C LEU A 68 12.64 2.51 4.12
N ARG A 69 13.90 2.57 3.68
CA ARG A 69 14.93 3.29 4.43
C ARG A 69 15.76 4.12 3.47
N SER A 70 16.19 5.28 3.93
CA SER A 70 17.07 6.15 3.16
C SER A 70 18.52 5.92 3.57
N ARG A 71 19.42 6.09 2.59
CA ARG A 71 20.85 6.12 2.83
C ARG A 71 21.37 7.46 2.31
N LEU A 72 22.10 8.17 3.15
CA LEU A 72 22.61 9.49 2.81
C LEU A 72 23.40 9.44 1.49
N GLY A 73 22.99 10.27 0.54
CA GLY A 73 23.64 10.36 -0.77
C GLY A 73 23.36 9.19 -1.71
N LYS A 74 22.55 8.20 -1.32
CA LYS A 74 22.29 7.01 -2.13
C LYS A 74 20.82 6.75 -2.41
N GLY A 75 19.90 7.54 -1.82
CA GLY A 75 18.46 7.42 -2.06
C GLY A 75 17.77 6.44 -1.14
N PHE A 76 16.67 5.88 -1.62
CA PHE A 76 15.81 5.00 -0.83
C PHE A 76 15.92 3.56 -1.26
N PHE A 77 15.80 2.67 -0.28
CA PHE A 77 15.89 1.22 -0.47
C PHE A 77 14.74 0.55 0.28
N VAL A 78 14.31 -0.60 -0.22
CA VAL A 78 13.34 -1.41 0.51
C VAL A 78 13.99 -1.85 1.83
N ALA A 79 13.29 -1.66 2.95
CA ALA A 79 13.81 -2.07 4.25
C ALA A 79 13.88 -3.60 4.33
N GLU A 80 14.85 -4.12 5.06
CA GLU A 80 14.88 -5.53 5.37
C GLU A 80 13.85 -5.82 6.45
N ILE A 81 12.87 -6.66 6.13
CA ILE A 81 11.79 -6.99 7.04
C ILE A 81 11.90 -8.50 7.34
N PRO A 82 11.98 -8.88 8.62
CA PRO A 82 12.02 -10.30 8.98
C PRO A 82 10.86 -11.07 8.37
N GLY A 83 11.10 -12.34 8.01
CA GLY A 83 10.17 -13.13 7.19
C GLY A 83 8.72 -13.16 7.66
N GLY A 84 8.44 -13.30 8.95
CA GLY A 84 7.07 -13.31 9.46
C GLY A 84 6.43 -11.93 9.58
N ALA A 85 7.27 -10.89 9.65
CA ALA A 85 6.77 -9.53 9.93
C ALA A 85 5.96 -8.93 8.78
N ARG A 86 6.28 -9.27 7.54
CA ARG A 86 5.50 -8.80 6.38
C ARG A 86 4.05 -9.24 6.46
N ARG A 87 3.84 -10.50 6.80
CA ARG A 87 2.50 -11.07 6.94
C ARG A 87 1.76 -10.41 8.10
N GLU A 88 2.42 -10.24 9.22
CA GLU A 88 1.82 -9.57 10.38
C GLU A 88 1.42 -8.13 10.05
N MET A 89 2.25 -7.42 9.31
CA MET A 89 1.94 -6.06 8.88
C MET A 89 0.71 -6.04 7.97
N ALA A 90 0.63 -6.98 7.01
CA ALA A 90 -0.51 -7.07 6.12
C ALA A 90 -1.79 -7.38 6.88
N VAL A 91 -1.73 -8.29 7.84
CA VAL A 91 -2.89 -8.66 8.67
C VAL A 91 -3.35 -7.46 9.51
N ARG A 92 -2.43 -6.74 10.14
CA ARG A 92 -2.80 -5.55 10.94
C ARG A 92 -3.45 -4.48 10.09
N ARG A 93 -2.94 -4.26 8.89
CA ARG A 93 -3.55 -3.29 7.97
C ARG A 93 -4.96 -3.70 7.59
N LEU A 94 -5.16 -4.98 7.34
CA LEU A 94 -6.49 -5.51 7.06
C LEU A 94 -7.42 -5.31 8.25
N GLU A 95 -6.98 -5.64 9.45
CA GLU A 95 -7.78 -5.48 10.66
C GLU A 95 -8.19 -4.02 10.88
N GLU A 96 -7.27 -3.10 10.70
CA GLU A 96 -7.56 -1.67 10.86
C GLU A 96 -8.57 -1.19 9.80
N ALA A 97 -8.38 -1.58 8.55
CA ALA A 97 -9.29 -1.17 7.48
C ALA A 97 -10.68 -1.78 7.67
N LEU A 98 -10.75 -3.07 7.98
CA LEU A 98 -12.03 -3.73 8.24
C LEU A 98 -12.72 -3.18 9.46
N GLY A 99 -11.96 -2.86 10.52
CA GLY A 99 -12.52 -2.26 11.72
C GLY A 99 -13.24 -0.96 11.43
N ARG A 100 -12.64 -0.09 10.61
CA ARG A 100 -13.28 1.15 10.20
C ARG A 100 -14.54 0.91 9.38
N LEU A 101 -14.47 -0.04 8.44
CA LEU A 101 -15.62 -0.36 7.58
C LEU A 101 -16.75 -1.00 8.36
N VAL A 102 -16.43 -1.88 9.29
CA VAL A 102 -17.46 -2.50 10.16
C VAL A 102 -18.15 -1.43 11.01
N ALA A 103 -17.38 -0.55 11.61
CA ALA A 103 -17.96 0.54 12.44
C ALA A 103 -18.86 1.43 11.60
N ALA A 104 -18.45 1.79 10.39
CA ALA A 104 -19.27 2.61 9.51
C ALA A 104 -20.56 1.89 9.10
N ALA A 105 -20.47 0.61 8.78
CA ALA A 105 -21.63 -0.19 8.38
C ALA A 105 -22.64 -0.31 9.54
N GLU A 106 -22.15 -0.52 10.75
CA GLU A 106 -23.04 -0.57 11.93
C GLU A 106 -23.73 0.77 12.17
N ALA A 107 -22.99 1.88 11.99
CA ALA A 107 -23.57 3.20 12.11
C ALA A 107 -24.65 3.47 11.05
N GLU A 108 -24.55 2.81 9.90
CA GLU A 108 -25.54 2.89 8.82
C GLU A 108 -26.70 1.90 9.01
N GLY A 109 -26.71 1.19 10.11
CA GLY A 109 -27.83 0.33 10.49
C GLY A 109 -27.70 -1.13 10.08
N LEU A 110 -26.57 -1.56 9.54
CA LEU A 110 -26.39 -2.96 9.16
C LEU A 110 -26.10 -3.84 10.38
N ALA A 111 -26.74 -4.98 10.43
CA ALA A 111 -26.51 -5.97 11.48
C ALA A 111 -25.22 -6.76 11.19
N ARG A 112 -24.63 -7.34 12.23
CA ARG A 112 -23.41 -8.15 12.08
C ARG A 112 -23.56 -9.28 11.10
N ALA A 113 -24.71 -9.93 11.09
CA ALA A 113 -24.98 -11.01 10.15
C ALA A 113 -24.95 -10.53 8.69
N GLU A 114 -25.48 -9.32 8.46
CA GLU A 114 -25.46 -8.73 7.12
C GLU A 114 -24.03 -8.38 6.67
N ILE A 115 -23.24 -7.82 7.58
CA ILE A 115 -21.85 -7.48 7.32
C ILE A 115 -21.06 -8.74 6.97
N ARG A 116 -21.23 -9.80 7.76
CA ARG A 116 -20.56 -11.08 7.51
C ARG A 116 -20.94 -11.66 6.15
N ALA A 117 -22.23 -11.61 5.81
CA ALA A 117 -22.70 -12.12 4.55
C ALA A 117 -22.10 -11.40 3.34
N VAL A 118 -21.93 -10.07 3.46
CA VAL A 118 -21.27 -9.27 2.42
C VAL A 118 -19.81 -9.69 2.24
N PHE A 119 -19.08 -9.85 3.33
CA PHE A 119 -17.68 -10.27 3.26
C PHE A 119 -17.55 -11.64 2.59
N GLU A 120 -18.34 -12.60 3.00
CA GLU A 120 -18.29 -13.94 2.43
C GLU A 120 -18.61 -13.92 0.94
N ARG A 121 -19.59 -13.14 0.54
CA ARG A 121 -19.95 -13.00 -0.87
C ARG A 121 -18.80 -12.39 -1.69
N LEU A 122 -18.14 -11.35 -1.15
CA LEU A 122 -17.01 -10.71 -1.82
C LEU A 122 -15.84 -11.67 -1.96
N LEU A 123 -15.55 -12.45 -0.94
CA LEU A 123 -14.46 -13.42 -0.99
C LEU A 123 -14.74 -14.52 -2.02
N ARG A 124 -15.99 -15.00 -2.10
CA ARG A 124 -16.36 -16.00 -3.10
C ARG A 124 -16.25 -15.45 -4.52
N ALA A 125 -16.73 -14.21 -4.75
CA ALA A 125 -16.68 -13.59 -6.06
C ALA A 125 -15.25 -13.43 -6.57
N LYS A 126 -14.33 -13.00 -5.69
CA LYS A 126 -12.92 -12.87 -6.03
C LYS A 126 -12.25 -14.23 -6.24
N GLY A 127 -12.63 -15.22 -5.45
CA GLY A 127 -12.09 -16.57 -5.58
C GLY A 127 -12.45 -17.24 -6.90
N SER A 128 -13.60 -16.92 -7.46
CA SER A 128 -14.06 -17.53 -8.71
C SER A 128 -13.43 -16.92 -9.96
N THR A 129 -12.68 -15.84 -9.85
CA THR A 129 -12.04 -15.18 -10.99
C THR A 129 -10.60 -15.63 -11.24
N ARG A 130 -10.12 -16.59 -10.48
CA ARG A 130 -8.77 -17.11 -10.66
C ARG A 130 -8.69 -18.20 -11.72
#